data_f3dace37ebb802fca3fc1998d138676e
#
_entry.id   f3dace37ebb802fca3fc1998d138676e
#
_cell.length_a   1.000
_cell.length_b   1.000
_cell.length_c   1.000
_cell.angle_alpha   90.00
_cell.angle_beta   90.00
_cell.angle_gamma   90.00
#
_symmetry.space_group_name_H-M   'P 1'
#
loop_
_entity.id
_entity.type
_entity.pdbx_description
1 polymer ?
#
loop_
_entity_poly.entity_id
_entity_poly.type
_entity_poly.pdbx_seq_one_letter_code
_entity_poly.pdbx_strand_id
1 'polypeptide(L)'
;MKIKHINVHVIKSELDVPFAFSQGWVNQRAATLIEIITDEEITGWGECFPLGLEPPEIAAAAVGNCFSEMLKNQNPLDTERLWFEMYNRSRDFGRKGSVMAAISGIDIALWDIAGKFYAKPVSQLLGGAFRETVQPYATGFYRLKGRGESSRLAEEALSHYEKDFRLMKIKLGFGLEDDIAVMRAIQDSISG
;
A
#
# COMPACT_ATOMS: atom_id res chain seq x y z
N MET A 1 -4.02 25.29 14.32
CA MET A 1 -4.30 24.51 13.09
C MET A 1 -5.43 23.52 13.36
N LYS A 2 -6.38 23.42 12.44
CA LYS A 2 -7.52 22.51 12.53
C LYS A 2 -7.80 21.88 11.17
N ILE A 3 -8.28 20.65 11.17
CA ILE A 3 -8.74 19.96 9.95
C ILE A 3 -10.01 20.66 9.45
N LYS A 4 -9.98 21.18 8.23
CA LYS A 4 -11.09 21.89 7.58
C LYS A 4 -11.90 20.97 6.69
N HIS A 5 -11.21 20.22 5.82
CA HIS A 5 -11.80 19.29 4.87
C HIS A 5 -10.99 18.02 4.76
N ILE A 6 -11.67 16.92 4.50
CA ILE A 6 -11.08 15.63 4.11
C ILE A 6 -11.72 15.22 2.79
N ASN A 7 -10.92 15.22 1.74
CA ASN A 7 -11.32 14.77 0.42
C ASN A 7 -10.82 13.35 0.18
N VAL A 8 -11.61 12.56 -0.54
CA VAL A 8 -11.25 11.18 -0.91
C VAL A 8 -11.28 11.08 -2.43
N HIS A 9 -10.16 10.67 -2.99
CA HIS A 9 -9.98 10.51 -4.43
C HIS A 9 -9.81 9.04 -4.77
N VAL A 10 -10.80 8.44 -5.44
CA VAL A 10 -10.70 7.08 -5.98
C VAL A 10 -10.20 7.17 -7.40
N ILE A 11 -9.00 6.64 -7.65
CA ILE A 11 -8.35 6.64 -8.95
C ILE A 11 -8.27 5.21 -9.45
N LYS A 12 -8.64 4.96 -10.72
CA LYS A 12 -8.59 3.65 -11.37
C LYS A 12 -7.95 3.76 -12.75
N SER A 13 -7.21 2.73 -13.12
CA SER A 13 -6.63 2.56 -14.44
C SER A 13 -6.72 1.11 -14.87
N GLU A 14 -7.30 0.85 -16.02
CA GLU A 14 -7.33 -0.46 -16.63
C GLU A 14 -5.90 -0.90 -17.00
N LEU A 15 -5.65 -2.21 -16.97
CA LEU A 15 -4.40 -2.79 -17.40
C LEU A 15 -4.51 -3.33 -18.82
N ASP A 16 -3.58 -2.97 -19.68
CA ASP A 16 -3.50 -3.55 -21.03
C ASP A 16 -3.27 -5.06 -20.98
N VAL A 17 -2.50 -5.51 -20.01
CA VAL A 17 -2.23 -6.93 -19.75
C VAL A 17 -2.59 -7.26 -18.30
N PRO A 18 -3.71 -7.96 -18.08
CA PRO A 18 -4.07 -8.48 -16.78
C PRO A 18 -3.00 -9.44 -16.23
N PHE A 19 -2.88 -9.49 -14.91
CA PHE A 19 -1.98 -10.41 -14.25
C PHE A 19 -2.65 -11.08 -13.05
N ALA A 20 -2.08 -12.22 -12.61
CA ALA A 20 -2.60 -12.96 -11.47
C ALA A 20 -1.56 -13.18 -10.37
N PHE A 21 -2.09 -13.28 -9.16
CA PHE A 21 -1.48 -13.97 -8.04
C PHE A 21 -2.45 -15.09 -7.59
N SER A 22 -2.05 -15.93 -6.63
CA SER A 22 -2.81 -17.13 -6.30
C SER A 22 -4.28 -16.95 -5.91
N GLN A 23 -4.65 -15.74 -5.47
CA GLN A 23 -6.03 -15.44 -5.07
C GLN A 23 -6.93 -14.93 -6.20
N GLY A 24 -6.37 -14.52 -7.34
CA GLY A 24 -7.18 -14.05 -8.46
C GLY A 24 -6.44 -13.19 -9.48
N TRP A 25 -7.22 -12.72 -10.45
CA TRP A 25 -6.77 -11.87 -11.54
C TRP A 25 -6.98 -10.40 -11.23
N VAL A 26 -6.00 -9.59 -11.55
CA VAL A 26 -6.03 -8.12 -11.47
C VAL A 26 -6.15 -7.57 -12.87
N ASN A 27 -7.25 -6.89 -13.16
CA ASN A 27 -7.54 -6.29 -14.47
C ASN A 27 -7.35 -4.77 -14.45
N GLN A 28 -7.31 -4.16 -13.27
CA GLN A 28 -7.13 -2.72 -13.10
C GLN A 28 -6.23 -2.41 -11.90
N ARG A 29 -5.55 -1.27 -11.94
CA ARG A 29 -4.93 -0.67 -10.75
C ARG A 29 -5.89 0.34 -10.16
N ALA A 30 -5.91 0.43 -8.84
CA ALA A 30 -6.71 1.40 -8.11
C ALA A 30 -5.93 1.98 -6.94
N ALA A 31 -6.24 3.21 -6.58
CA ALA A 31 -5.76 3.88 -5.38
C ALA A 31 -6.89 4.68 -4.74
N THR A 32 -6.93 4.71 -3.41
CA THR A 32 -7.79 5.61 -2.65
C THR A 32 -6.89 6.59 -1.92
N LEU A 33 -6.80 7.81 -2.46
CA LEU A 33 -5.99 8.87 -1.88
C LEU A 33 -6.82 9.72 -0.93
N ILE A 34 -6.21 10.09 0.18
CA ILE A 34 -6.78 10.97 1.20
C ILE A 34 -6.04 12.29 1.16
N GLU A 35 -6.81 13.37 1.05
CA GLU A 35 -6.33 14.75 1.12
C GLU A 35 -6.96 15.42 2.34
N ILE A 36 -6.13 15.80 3.31
CA ILE A 36 -6.56 16.54 4.50
C ILE A 36 -6.11 17.98 4.36
N ILE A 37 -7.05 18.90 4.34
CA ILE A 37 -6.81 20.34 4.23
C ILE A 37 -7.04 20.99 5.59
N THR A 38 -6.07 21.78 6.05
CA THR A 38 -6.15 22.52 7.31
C THR A 38 -6.62 23.98 7.10
N ASP A 39 -6.99 24.64 8.19
CA ASP A 39 -7.32 26.08 8.21
C ASP A 39 -6.09 27.00 8.06
N GLU A 40 -4.87 26.45 8.14
CA GLU A 40 -3.60 27.14 7.91
C GLU A 40 -2.99 26.81 6.52
N GLU A 41 -3.81 26.29 5.59
CA GLU A 41 -3.42 25.97 4.20
C GLU A 41 -2.35 24.87 4.05
N ILE A 42 -2.06 24.14 5.12
CA ILE A 42 -1.24 22.95 5.04
C ILE A 42 -2.13 21.79 4.60
N THR A 43 -1.74 21.12 3.52
CA THR A 43 -2.43 19.93 3.00
C THR A 43 -1.56 18.70 3.22
N GLY A 44 -2.15 17.64 3.80
CA GLY A 44 -1.53 16.33 3.94
C GLY A 44 -2.15 15.29 3.02
N TRP A 45 -1.31 14.40 2.50
CA TRP A 45 -1.70 13.31 1.60
C TRP A 45 -1.39 11.96 2.20
N GLY A 46 -2.31 11.02 2.00
CA GLY A 46 -2.14 9.62 2.36
C GLY A 46 -2.83 8.70 1.39
N GLU A 47 -2.53 7.41 1.45
CA GLU A 47 -3.15 6.39 0.61
C GLU A 47 -3.70 5.26 1.48
N CYS A 48 -4.95 4.88 1.23
CA CYS A 48 -5.54 3.66 1.74
C CYS A 48 -5.11 2.50 0.84
N PHE A 49 -4.26 1.62 1.34
CA PHE A 49 -3.74 0.51 0.53
C PHE A 49 -4.85 -0.47 0.13
N PRO A 50 -5.15 -0.62 -1.17
CA PRO A 50 -6.07 -1.64 -1.65
C PRO A 50 -5.34 -2.98 -1.72
N LEU A 51 -5.92 -4.04 -1.16
CA LEU A 51 -5.34 -5.38 -1.16
C LEU A 51 -5.49 -6.11 -2.52
N GLY A 52 -5.23 -5.42 -3.63
CA GLY A 52 -5.15 -5.98 -4.98
C GLY A 52 -6.48 -6.36 -5.64
N LEU A 53 -7.35 -7.10 -4.97
CA LEU A 53 -8.69 -7.48 -5.44
C LEU A 53 -9.81 -6.70 -4.73
N GLU A 54 -9.45 -5.85 -3.79
CA GLU A 54 -10.39 -5.07 -3.00
C GLU A 54 -10.88 -3.86 -3.80
N PRO A 55 -12.21 -3.61 -3.85
CA PRO A 55 -12.73 -2.37 -4.40
C PRO A 55 -12.27 -1.16 -3.59
N PRO A 56 -11.63 -0.14 -4.21
CA PRO A 56 -11.10 1.02 -3.49
C PRO A 56 -12.21 1.85 -2.82
N GLU A 57 -13.45 1.73 -3.29
CA GLU A 57 -14.62 2.41 -2.74
C GLU A 57 -14.94 2.00 -1.31
N ILE A 58 -14.54 0.81 -0.86
CA ILE A 58 -14.82 0.35 0.52
C ILE A 58 -14.03 1.21 1.50
N ALA A 59 -12.73 1.41 1.28
CA ALA A 59 -11.91 2.31 2.10
C ALA A 59 -12.40 3.76 1.97
N ALA A 60 -12.75 4.22 0.77
CA ALA A 60 -13.30 5.56 0.54
C ALA A 60 -14.59 5.80 1.34
N ALA A 61 -15.51 4.83 1.33
CA ALA A 61 -16.74 4.90 2.13
C ALA A 61 -16.46 4.92 3.63
N ALA A 62 -15.47 4.16 4.11
CA ALA A 62 -15.07 4.17 5.51
C ALA A 62 -14.51 5.54 5.93
N VAL A 63 -13.65 6.15 5.12
CA VAL A 63 -13.18 7.53 5.37
C VAL A 63 -14.33 8.51 5.42
N GLY A 64 -15.18 8.53 4.39
CA GLY A 64 -16.27 9.51 4.28
C GLY A 64 -17.32 9.37 5.38
N ASN A 65 -17.79 8.14 5.64
CA ASN A 65 -18.94 7.90 6.50
C ASN A 65 -18.58 7.64 7.97
N CYS A 66 -17.37 7.12 8.24
CA CYS A 66 -17.00 6.77 9.61
C CYS A 66 -16.10 7.80 10.28
N PHE A 67 -15.20 8.46 9.51
CA PHE A 67 -14.12 9.23 10.10
C PHE A 67 -14.13 10.72 9.79
N SER A 68 -14.57 11.16 8.62
CA SER A 68 -14.44 12.56 8.19
C SER A 68 -15.09 13.54 9.17
N GLU A 69 -16.31 13.26 9.63
CA GLU A 69 -17.02 14.19 10.55
C GLU A 69 -16.39 14.23 11.94
N MET A 70 -15.89 13.09 12.45
CA MET A 70 -15.23 13.06 13.77
C MET A 70 -13.87 13.78 13.78
N LEU A 71 -13.19 13.84 12.63
CA LEU A 71 -11.88 14.48 12.49
C LEU A 71 -11.97 15.98 12.19
N LYS A 72 -13.12 16.44 11.70
CA LYS A 72 -13.35 17.86 11.42
C LYS A 72 -13.16 18.73 12.66
N ASN A 73 -12.46 19.84 12.49
CA ASN A 73 -12.06 20.77 13.55
C ASN A 73 -11.08 20.21 14.61
N GLN A 74 -10.61 18.97 14.46
CA GLN A 74 -9.55 18.41 15.31
C GLN A 74 -8.18 19.01 14.92
N ASN A 75 -7.25 18.98 15.87
CA ASN A 75 -5.86 19.33 15.59
C ASN A 75 -5.16 18.16 14.89
N PRO A 76 -4.69 18.31 13.62
CA PRO A 76 -4.05 17.22 12.89
C PRO A 76 -2.70 16.77 13.46
N LEU A 77 -2.09 17.55 14.36
CA LEU A 77 -0.83 17.18 15.01
C LEU A 77 -1.01 16.18 16.15
N ASP A 78 -2.25 15.93 16.59
CA ASP A 78 -2.57 14.94 17.62
C ASP A 78 -2.67 13.53 17.00
N THR A 79 -1.67 13.11 16.22
CA THR A 79 -1.71 11.91 15.36
C THR A 79 -2.09 10.64 16.12
N GLU A 80 -1.42 10.33 17.24
CA GLU A 80 -1.70 9.13 18.03
C GLU A 80 -3.10 9.14 18.65
N ARG A 81 -3.55 10.29 19.16
CA ARG A 81 -4.89 10.41 19.74
C ARG A 81 -5.96 10.19 18.67
N LEU A 82 -5.82 10.81 17.50
CA LEU A 82 -6.78 10.68 16.40
C LEU A 82 -6.80 9.25 15.85
N TRP A 83 -5.62 8.60 15.73
CA TRP A 83 -5.55 7.19 15.36
C TRP A 83 -6.32 6.30 16.35
N PHE A 84 -6.09 6.50 17.64
CA PHE A 84 -6.74 5.71 18.68
C PHE A 84 -8.27 5.91 18.72
N GLU A 85 -8.73 7.14 18.50
CA GLU A 85 -10.15 7.47 18.43
C GLU A 85 -10.82 6.79 17.21
N MET A 86 -10.19 6.83 16.03
CA MET A 86 -10.67 6.13 14.83
C MET A 86 -10.73 4.61 15.05
N TYR A 87 -9.68 4.03 15.63
CA TYR A 87 -9.62 2.60 15.95
C TYR A 87 -10.74 2.18 16.90
N ASN A 88 -10.94 2.91 18.00
CA ASN A 88 -11.98 2.59 18.97
C ASN A 88 -13.39 2.75 18.40
N ARG A 89 -13.62 3.77 17.58
CA ARG A 89 -14.91 3.98 16.92
C ARG A 89 -15.29 2.84 15.98
N SER A 90 -14.31 2.26 15.32
CA SER A 90 -14.51 1.17 14.36
C SER A 90 -14.31 -0.23 14.95
N ARG A 91 -14.04 -0.35 16.25
CA ARG A 91 -13.68 -1.60 16.93
C ARG A 91 -14.65 -2.75 16.66
N ASP A 92 -15.93 -2.47 16.58
CA ASP A 92 -16.96 -3.48 16.46
C ASP A 92 -17.15 -3.97 15.01
N PHE A 93 -16.71 -3.21 14.01
CA PHE A 93 -16.92 -3.52 12.59
C PHE A 93 -15.66 -3.41 11.71
N GLY A 94 -14.53 -2.95 12.22
CA GLY A 94 -13.40 -2.59 11.35
C GLY A 94 -12.01 -2.86 11.91
N ARG A 95 -11.78 -3.96 12.64
CA ARG A 95 -10.46 -4.26 13.23
C ARG A 95 -9.38 -4.64 12.22
N LYS A 96 -9.73 -4.94 10.98
CA LYS A 96 -8.81 -5.33 9.90
C LYS A 96 -9.44 -5.07 8.54
N GLY A 97 -8.65 -5.20 7.48
CA GLY A 97 -9.13 -4.98 6.10
C GLY A 97 -9.34 -3.50 5.80
N SER A 98 -10.35 -3.19 4.98
CA SER A 98 -10.58 -1.88 4.38
C SER A 98 -10.73 -0.73 5.38
N VAL A 99 -11.32 -0.99 6.54
CA VAL A 99 -11.46 0.05 7.59
C VAL A 99 -10.10 0.39 8.19
N MET A 100 -9.22 -0.60 8.41
CA MET A 100 -7.86 -0.35 8.85
C MET A 100 -7.03 0.35 7.76
N ALA A 101 -7.25 0.01 6.49
CA ALA A 101 -6.63 0.73 5.37
C ALA A 101 -7.08 2.20 5.34
N ALA A 102 -8.35 2.49 5.63
CA ALA A 102 -8.87 3.85 5.76
C ALA A 102 -8.20 4.63 6.91
N ILE A 103 -8.08 4.01 8.10
CA ILE A 103 -7.36 4.60 9.24
C ILE A 103 -5.91 4.88 8.85
N SER A 104 -5.23 3.92 8.22
CA SER A 104 -3.84 4.07 7.77
C SER A 104 -3.67 5.21 6.77
N GLY A 105 -4.56 5.34 5.78
CA GLY A 105 -4.51 6.44 4.81
C GLY A 105 -4.67 7.82 5.47
N ILE A 106 -5.58 7.93 6.44
CA ILE A 106 -5.76 9.17 7.23
C ILE A 106 -4.51 9.43 8.07
N ASP A 107 -3.99 8.43 8.75
CA ASP A 107 -2.80 8.56 9.61
C ASP A 107 -1.56 9.02 8.80
N ILE A 108 -1.33 8.45 7.63
CA ILE A 108 -0.27 8.89 6.71
C ILE A 108 -0.44 10.38 6.36
N ALA A 109 -1.67 10.82 6.05
CA ALA A 109 -1.94 12.22 5.75
C ALA A 109 -1.71 13.15 6.96
N LEU A 110 -2.02 12.69 8.18
CA LEU A 110 -1.74 13.44 9.41
C LEU A 110 -0.23 13.58 9.66
N TRP A 111 0.54 12.50 9.44
CA TRP A 111 2.00 12.55 9.53
C TRP A 111 2.64 13.40 8.43
N ASP A 112 2.06 13.45 7.22
CA ASP A 112 2.50 14.35 6.15
C ASP A 112 2.28 15.83 6.56
N ILE A 113 1.13 16.17 7.19
CA ILE A 113 0.90 17.48 7.77
C ILE A 113 1.95 17.79 8.84
N ALA A 114 2.19 16.89 9.77
CA ALA A 114 3.16 17.07 10.84
C ALA A 114 4.58 17.30 10.27
N GLY A 115 4.99 16.52 9.26
CA GLY A 115 6.25 16.71 8.56
C GLY A 115 6.40 18.10 7.94
N LYS A 116 5.35 18.57 7.26
CA LYS A 116 5.29 19.90 6.65
C LYS A 116 5.29 21.02 7.69
N PHE A 117 4.49 20.88 8.74
CA PHE A 117 4.40 21.86 9.82
C PHE A 117 5.71 22.05 10.57
N TYR A 118 6.38 20.95 10.94
CA TYR A 118 7.66 21.00 11.64
C TYR A 118 8.87 21.17 10.71
N ALA A 119 8.67 21.16 9.39
CA ALA A 119 9.73 21.15 8.37
C ALA A 119 10.75 20.04 8.62
N LYS A 120 10.27 18.83 8.94
CA LYS A 120 11.07 17.66 9.26
C LYS A 120 10.58 16.42 8.50
N PRO A 121 11.51 15.53 8.06
CA PRO A 121 11.10 14.22 7.57
C PRO A 121 10.34 13.44 8.65
N VAL A 122 9.34 12.67 8.24
CA VAL A 122 8.55 11.84 9.16
C VAL A 122 9.44 10.89 9.96
N SER A 123 10.53 10.36 9.38
CA SER A 123 11.50 9.52 10.08
C SER A 123 12.12 10.20 11.32
N GLN A 124 12.34 11.52 11.27
CA GLN A 124 12.84 12.27 12.43
C GLN A 124 11.75 12.47 13.48
N LEU A 125 10.51 12.67 13.07
CA LEU A 125 9.36 12.80 13.99
C LEU A 125 9.06 11.48 14.70
N LEU A 126 9.34 10.34 14.05
CA LEU A 126 9.18 9.00 14.59
C LEU A 126 10.39 8.50 15.40
N GLY A 127 11.33 9.38 15.76
CA GLY A 127 12.46 9.03 16.63
C GLY A 127 13.80 8.85 15.90
N GLY A 128 13.87 9.08 14.61
CA GLY A 128 15.09 9.05 13.82
C GLY A 128 15.32 7.76 13.04
N ALA A 129 16.32 7.77 12.18
CA ALA A 129 16.67 6.64 11.34
C ALA A 129 17.54 5.61 12.09
N PHE A 130 17.07 4.38 12.18
CA PHE A 130 17.88 3.26 12.69
C PHE A 130 18.87 2.72 11.65
N ARG A 131 18.68 3.06 10.37
CA ARG A 131 19.52 2.66 9.24
C ARG A 131 19.56 3.79 8.22
N GLU A 132 20.71 4.00 7.63
CA GLU A 132 20.89 4.96 6.54
C GLU A 132 20.50 4.36 5.18
N THR A 133 20.66 3.03 5.05
CA THR A 133 20.34 2.29 3.84
C THR A 133 19.50 1.06 4.15
N VAL A 134 18.68 0.66 3.18
CA VAL A 134 17.90 -0.59 3.22
C VAL A 134 18.23 -1.42 1.99
N GLN A 135 18.29 -2.75 2.14
CA GLN A 135 18.40 -3.65 1.01
C GLN A 135 17.01 -3.93 0.43
N PRO A 136 16.73 -3.53 -0.81
CA PRO A 136 15.45 -3.80 -1.45
C PRO A 136 15.39 -5.25 -1.93
N TYR A 137 14.18 -5.76 -2.12
CA TYR A 137 13.92 -6.95 -2.91
C TYR A 137 13.02 -6.63 -4.10
N ALA A 138 13.25 -7.28 -5.24
CA ALA A 138 12.39 -7.17 -6.39
C ALA A 138 11.08 -7.91 -6.14
N THR A 139 9.96 -7.21 -6.29
CA THR A 139 8.61 -7.81 -6.23
C THR A 139 8.00 -7.81 -7.62
N GLY A 140 7.70 -8.98 -8.12
CA GLY A 140 7.08 -9.18 -9.43
C GLY A 140 6.55 -10.59 -9.53
N PHE A 141 6.91 -11.29 -10.58
CA PHE A 141 6.65 -12.71 -10.80
C PHE A 141 5.15 -13.03 -10.79
N TYR A 142 4.36 -12.07 -11.28
CA TYR A 142 2.94 -12.26 -11.49
C TYR A 142 2.72 -13.19 -12.69
N ARG A 143 1.63 -13.94 -12.66
CA ARG A 143 1.26 -14.81 -13.74
C ARG A 143 0.45 -14.07 -14.79
N LEU A 144 0.78 -14.27 -16.05
CA LEU A 144 0.05 -13.71 -17.20
C LEU A 144 -0.90 -14.74 -17.84
N LYS A 145 -0.63 -16.04 -17.64
CA LYS A 145 -1.45 -17.17 -18.13
C LYS A 145 -1.94 -18.08 -17.00
N GLY A 146 -1.43 -17.88 -15.78
CA GLY A 146 -1.73 -18.67 -14.60
C GLY A 146 -0.73 -19.79 -14.35
N ARG A 147 -0.58 -20.75 -15.25
CA ARG A 147 0.34 -21.89 -15.14
C ARG A 147 1.26 -22.00 -16.34
N GLY A 148 2.32 -22.79 -16.21
CA GLY A 148 3.23 -23.12 -17.32
C GLY A 148 4.12 -21.94 -17.75
N GLU A 149 4.44 -21.03 -16.86
CA GLU A 149 5.22 -19.82 -17.16
C GLU A 149 6.64 -19.83 -16.57
N SER A 150 7.19 -21.01 -16.27
CA SER A 150 8.49 -21.14 -15.62
C SER A 150 9.62 -20.44 -16.38
N SER A 151 9.69 -20.57 -17.71
CA SER A 151 10.71 -19.90 -18.52
C SER A 151 10.61 -18.38 -18.46
N ARG A 152 9.41 -17.80 -18.62
CA ARG A 152 9.21 -16.36 -18.53
C ARG A 152 9.60 -15.80 -17.16
N LEU A 153 9.24 -16.51 -16.09
CA LEU A 153 9.57 -16.10 -14.74
C LEU A 153 11.07 -16.25 -14.44
N ALA A 154 11.74 -17.22 -15.04
CA ALA A 154 13.19 -17.33 -14.99
C ALA A 154 13.90 -16.18 -15.71
N GLU A 155 13.41 -15.76 -16.88
CA GLU A 155 13.91 -14.57 -17.58
C GLU A 155 13.70 -13.29 -16.77
N GLU A 156 12.54 -13.14 -16.12
CA GLU A 156 12.26 -12.01 -15.21
C GLU A 156 13.24 -12.02 -14.03
N ALA A 157 13.53 -13.18 -13.43
CA ALA A 157 14.49 -13.31 -12.34
C ALA A 157 15.92 -12.94 -12.78
N LEU A 158 16.36 -13.44 -13.94
CA LEU A 158 17.67 -13.07 -14.50
C LEU A 158 17.78 -11.57 -14.74
N SER A 159 16.76 -10.95 -15.31
CA SER A 159 16.73 -9.48 -15.50
C SER A 159 16.84 -8.69 -14.21
N HIS A 160 16.25 -9.17 -13.11
CA HIS A 160 16.41 -8.55 -11.80
C HIS A 160 17.81 -8.79 -11.22
N TYR A 161 18.34 -10.01 -11.40
CA TYR A 161 19.68 -10.38 -10.94
C TYR A 161 20.77 -9.54 -11.63
N GLU A 162 20.66 -9.30 -12.93
CA GLU A 162 21.56 -8.45 -13.71
C GLU A 162 21.52 -6.98 -13.26
N LYS A 163 20.38 -6.53 -12.69
CA LYS A 163 20.22 -5.20 -12.07
C LYS A 163 20.64 -5.14 -10.60
N ASP A 164 21.38 -6.14 -10.13
CA ASP A 164 21.90 -6.27 -8.76
C ASP A 164 20.85 -6.50 -7.68
N PHE A 165 19.61 -6.90 -8.02
CA PHE A 165 18.67 -7.40 -7.02
C PHE A 165 19.02 -8.83 -6.62
N ARG A 166 19.47 -9.01 -5.38
CA ARG A 166 19.84 -10.30 -4.81
C ARG A 166 18.72 -10.97 -4.01
N LEU A 167 17.65 -10.25 -3.74
CA LEU A 167 16.45 -10.73 -3.07
C LEU A 167 15.25 -10.54 -3.98
N MET A 168 14.38 -11.56 -4.08
CA MET A 168 13.22 -11.55 -4.95
C MET A 168 12.01 -12.15 -4.25
N LYS A 169 10.83 -11.55 -4.46
CA LYS A 169 9.56 -12.05 -3.93
C LYS A 169 8.71 -12.64 -5.04
N ILE A 170 8.62 -13.97 -5.05
CA ILE A 170 7.96 -14.76 -6.09
C ILE A 170 6.52 -15.08 -5.69
N LYS A 171 5.58 -15.08 -6.66
CA LYS A 171 4.18 -15.45 -6.45
C LYS A 171 4.01 -16.94 -6.70
N LEU A 172 3.67 -17.69 -5.65
CA LEU A 172 3.38 -19.12 -5.65
C LEU A 172 1.92 -19.38 -5.29
N GLY A 173 1.48 -20.65 -5.34
CA GLY A 173 0.13 -21.09 -5.03
C GLY A 173 -0.73 -21.38 -6.27
N PHE A 174 -0.10 -21.72 -7.40
CA PHE A 174 -0.76 -22.10 -8.65
C PHE A 174 -0.81 -23.63 -8.84
N GLY A 175 -0.35 -24.39 -7.88
CA GLY A 175 -0.28 -25.84 -7.82
C GLY A 175 1.16 -26.30 -7.58
N LEU A 176 1.31 -27.39 -6.81
CA LEU A 176 2.61 -27.84 -6.34
C LEU A 176 3.63 -28.09 -7.47
N GLU A 177 3.20 -28.80 -8.52
CA GLU A 177 4.09 -29.11 -9.64
C GLU A 177 4.54 -27.85 -10.40
N ASP A 178 3.61 -26.92 -10.65
CA ASP A 178 3.92 -25.65 -11.32
C ASP A 178 4.82 -24.75 -10.46
N ASP A 179 4.55 -24.66 -9.17
CA ASP A 179 5.36 -23.88 -8.25
C ASP A 179 6.80 -24.42 -8.14
N ILE A 180 6.96 -25.76 -8.09
CA ILE A 180 8.27 -26.41 -8.11
C ILE A 180 9.01 -26.15 -9.44
N ALA A 181 8.32 -26.26 -10.56
CA ALA A 181 8.91 -26.00 -11.88
C ALA A 181 9.40 -24.54 -12.00
N VAL A 182 8.61 -23.59 -11.51
CA VAL A 182 8.99 -22.16 -11.48
C VAL A 182 10.21 -21.93 -10.59
N MET A 183 10.21 -22.46 -9.37
CA MET A 183 11.34 -22.26 -8.45
C MET A 183 12.64 -22.86 -8.98
N ARG A 184 12.59 -24.04 -9.61
CA ARG A 184 13.77 -24.67 -10.25
C ARG A 184 14.27 -23.81 -11.41
N ALA A 185 13.39 -23.41 -12.32
CA ALA A 185 13.77 -22.60 -13.47
C ALA A 185 14.41 -21.26 -13.05
N ILE A 186 13.86 -20.61 -12.03
CA ILE A 186 14.45 -19.38 -11.48
C ILE A 186 15.82 -19.65 -10.87
N GLN A 187 15.94 -20.70 -10.05
CA GLN A 187 17.23 -21.04 -9.43
C GLN A 187 18.30 -21.33 -10.50
N ASP A 188 17.96 -22.13 -11.51
CA ASP A 188 18.90 -22.49 -12.59
C ASP A 188 19.33 -21.24 -13.38
N SER A 189 18.45 -20.24 -13.56
CA SER A 189 18.76 -19.04 -14.34
C SER A 189 19.72 -18.08 -13.63
N ILE A 190 19.81 -18.11 -12.29
CA ILE A 190 20.63 -17.19 -11.49
C ILE A 190 21.81 -17.86 -10.78
N SER A 191 21.98 -19.19 -10.94
CA SER A 191 23.06 -19.98 -10.30
C SER A 191 24.29 -20.16 -11.19
N GLY A 192 24.32 -19.52 -12.36
CA GLY A 192 25.41 -19.58 -13.33
C GLY A 192 26.59 -18.69 -13.03
#